data_bc0556b842f348b168c54e6019b7736e
#
_entry.id   bc0556b842f348b168c54e6019b7736e
#
_cell.length_a   1.000
_cell.length_b   1.000
_cell.length_c   1.000
_cell.angle_alpha   90.00
_cell.angle_beta   90.00
_cell.angle_gamma   90.00
#
_symmetry.space_group_name_H-M   'P 1'
#
loop_
_entity.id
_entity.type
_entity.pdbx_description
1 polymer ?
#
loop_
_entity_poly.entity_id
_entity_poly.type
_entity_poly.pdbx_seq_one_letter_code
_entity_poly.pdbx_strand_id
1 'polypeptide(L)'
;ENTGRGMSLTMIYCDEFAFVQPPDKAVEFWTSLSPTLSTGGKCLITSTPNSDEDQFALIWKEANKRFDDYGNDKVIGTNGFYAMKAHWNEHPDRDEKWAEDERGRIGIERFKREHECEPIIYDETLINPIILASLEGREPLFKQGQIRWYKKPKKGLTYVVALDPSLGTGGDFSAIQVFELPGMVQVAEWQHNKTTVQSQVNIIRQLTKYIYGVTNENNNIYYSVENNTLGEAALVAIAEIGEENIHGYFMSEPARSGHVRRFRKGFNTTHKSKLSSCSKLKELLENNKLNIHSKSLISQLKTFVASGNSYQGKPGEHDDLVMSMILALRIATFLGSYDPNIQKDMRSSEDDYVEPMPFVIV
;
A
#
# COMPACT_ATOMS: atom_id res chain seq x y z
N GLU A 1 -11.89 18.31 25.45
CA GLU A 1 -12.59 19.43 26.06
C GLU A 1 -13.62 19.99 25.09
N ASN A 2 -14.89 20.13 25.55
CA ASN A 2 -16.06 20.44 24.71
C ASN A 2 -16.17 21.95 24.40
N THR A 3 -15.14 22.56 23.85
CA THR A 3 -15.15 23.98 23.52
C THR A 3 -16.15 24.22 22.37
N GLY A 4 -17.19 25.02 22.65
CA GLY A 4 -18.17 25.46 21.65
C GLY A 4 -19.41 24.57 21.49
N ARG A 5 -19.50 23.36 22.07
CA ARG A 5 -20.70 22.53 21.98
C ARG A 5 -21.90 23.20 22.67
N GLY A 6 -23.05 23.21 21.97
CA GLY A 6 -24.31 23.79 22.49
C GLY A 6 -24.41 25.30 22.33
N MET A 7 -23.46 25.94 21.68
CA MET A 7 -23.52 27.38 21.33
C MET A 7 -24.04 27.55 19.90
N SER A 8 -24.71 28.67 19.65
CA SER A 8 -25.00 29.16 18.31
C SER A 8 -24.01 30.26 17.99
N LEU A 9 -23.13 30.02 17.01
CA LEU A 9 -22.06 30.93 16.67
C LEU A 9 -22.39 31.67 15.36
N THR A 10 -22.19 32.98 15.39
CA THR A 10 -22.40 33.84 14.21
C THR A 10 -21.22 33.72 13.25
N MET A 11 -20.01 33.55 13.79
CA MET A 11 -18.77 33.41 12.99
C MET A 11 -17.74 32.59 13.74
N ILE A 12 -17.04 31.76 13.00
CA ILE A 12 -15.85 31.01 13.44
C ILE A 12 -14.69 31.44 12.53
N TYR A 13 -13.54 31.75 13.13
CA TYR A 13 -12.29 31.93 12.43
C TYR A 13 -11.25 30.96 12.98
N CYS A 14 -10.71 30.12 12.12
CA CYS A 14 -9.63 29.18 12.42
C CYS A 14 -8.41 29.60 11.60
N ASP A 15 -7.33 29.97 12.26
CA ASP A 15 -6.06 30.28 11.62
C ASP A 15 -5.07 29.13 11.82
N GLU A 16 -4.24 28.90 10.82
CA GLU A 16 -3.22 27.83 10.77
C GLU A 16 -3.80 26.45 11.11
N PHE A 17 -4.98 26.16 10.56
CA PHE A 17 -5.75 24.98 10.96
C PHE A 17 -5.08 23.64 10.60
N ALA A 18 -4.26 23.62 9.53
CA ALA A 18 -3.47 22.45 9.14
C ALA A 18 -2.40 22.05 10.17
N PHE A 19 -2.04 22.97 11.09
CA PHE A 19 -0.97 22.75 12.09
C PHE A 19 -1.48 22.40 13.47
N VAL A 20 -2.78 22.16 13.64
CA VAL A 20 -3.34 21.72 14.93
C VAL A 20 -2.79 20.35 15.30
N GLN A 21 -2.17 20.26 16.48
CA GLN A 21 -1.55 19.04 16.99
C GLN A 21 -2.18 18.54 18.30
N PRO A 22 -2.29 17.23 18.52
CA PRO A 22 -2.12 16.17 17.51
C PRO A 22 -3.26 16.19 16.46
N PRO A 23 -3.10 15.57 15.28
CA PRO A 23 -4.08 15.64 14.18
C PRO A 23 -5.52 15.26 14.58
N ASP A 24 -5.68 14.29 15.47
CA ASP A 24 -6.99 13.87 16.00
C ASP A 24 -7.75 15.01 16.66
N LYS A 25 -7.02 15.98 17.25
CA LYS A 25 -7.63 17.15 17.88
C LYS A 25 -8.27 18.10 16.86
N ALA A 26 -7.71 18.22 15.67
CA ALA A 26 -8.32 18.99 14.59
C ALA A 26 -9.65 18.38 14.17
N VAL A 27 -9.72 17.05 14.06
CA VAL A 27 -10.94 16.29 13.73
C VAL A 27 -12.00 16.46 14.81
N GLU A 28 -11.63 16.25 16.10
CA GLU A 28 -12.54 16.42 17.24
C GLU A 28 -13.07 17.86 17.34
N PHE A 29 -12.19 18.85 17.17
CA PHE A 29 -12.53 20.25 17.19
C PHE A 29 -13.52 20.60 16.08
N TRP A 30 -13.23 20.21 14.85
CA TRP A 30 -14.12 20.43 13.71
C TRP A 30 -15.48 19.76 13.88
N THR A 31 -15.49 18.50 14.31
CA THR A 31 -16.74 17.76 14.61
C THR A 31 -17.59 18.43 15.68
N SER A 32 -16.93 19.12 16.64
CA SER A 32 -17.62 19.84 17.72
C SER A 32 -18.14 21.21 17.29
N LEU A 33 -17.43 21.90 16.41
CA LEU A 33 -17.75 23.27 15.99
C LEU A 33 -18.71 23.33 14.79
N SER A 34 -18.55 22.45 13.83
CA SER A 34 -19.33 22.49 12.59
C SER A 34 -20.84 22.53 12.82
N PRO A 35 -21.44 21.79 13.78
CA PRO A 35 -22.86 21.91 14.09
C PRO A 35 -23.30 23.26 14.62
N THR A 36 -22.41 24.05 15.23
CA THR A 36 -22.74 25.37 15.81
C THR A 36 -23.06 26.42 14.72
N LEU A 37 -22.70 26.11 13.47
CA LEU A 37 -22.98 26.97 12.29
C LEU A 37 -24.35 26.69 11.68
N SER A 38 -25.07 25.66 12.12
CA SER A 38 -26.37 25.23 11.55
C SER A 38 -27.45 26.31 11.57
N THR A 39 -27.31 27.33 12.41
CA THR A 39 -28.23 28.48 12.53
C THR A 39 -27.92 29.63 11.57
N GLY A 40 -27.06 29.41 10.56
CA GLY A 40 -26.68 30.42 9.56
C GLY A 40 -25.37 31.15 9.88
N GLY A 41 -24.57 30.63 10.80
CA GLY A 41 -23.22 31.14 11.08
C GLY A 41 -22.26 30.97 9.90
N LYS A 42 -21.20 31.78 9.87
CA LYS A 42 -20.14 31.72 8.85
C LYS A 42 -18.85 31.13 9.45
N CYS A 43 -18.08 30.47 8.61
CA CYS A 43 -16.77 29.97 8.97
C CYS A 43 -15.70 30.44 7.97
N LEU A 44 -14.59 30.95 8.51
CA LEU A 44 -13.39 31.25 7.75
C LEU A 44 -12.26 30.37 8.31
N ILE A 45 -11.61 29.60 7.44
CA ILE A 45 -10.46 28.77 7.79
C ILE A 45 -9.31 29.19 6.92
N THR A 46 -8.19 29.57 7.52
CA THR A 46 -6.95 29.91 6.84
C THR A 46 -5.82 29.01 7.30
N SER A 47 -4.96 28.61 6.37
CA SER A 47 -3.73 27.90 6.68
C SER A 47 -2.82 27.87 5.45
N THR A 48 -1.51 27.78 5.66
CA THR A 48 -0.64 27.13 4.70
C THR A 48 -0.90 25.62 4.74
N PRO A 49 -0.78 24.89 3.63
CA PRO A 49 -0.98 23.44 3.63
C PRO A 49 0.15 22.75 4.41
N ASN A 50 -0.19 21.77 5.24
CA ASN A 50 0.80 21.00 5.99
C ASN A 50 0.97 19.60 5.38
N SER A 51 -0.07 18.78 5.41
CA SER A 51 -0.09 17.48 4.73
C SER A 51 -1.29 17.42 3.78
N ASP A 52 -1.40 16.35 3.00
CA ASP A 52 -2.57 16.10 2.17
C ASP A 52 -3.66 15.28 2.88
N GLU A 53 -3.46 14.92 4.14
CA GLU A 53 -4.30 14.03 4.96
C GLU A 53 -4.85 14.69 6.23
N ASP A 54 -4.39 15.88 6.59
CA ASP A 54 -4.90 16.58 7.76
C ASP A 54 -6.34 17.08 7.57
N GLN A 55 -6.99 17.49 8.65
CA GLN A 55 -8.39 17.92 8.62
C GLN A 55 -8.62 19.15 7.70
N PHE A 56 -7.62 20.03 7.58
CA PHE A 56 -7.69 21.16 6.65
C PHE A 56 -7.66 20.68 5.19
N ALA A 57 -6.78 19.74 4.87
CA ALA A 57 -6.68 19.15 3.53
C ALA A 57 -7.97 18.44 3.12
N LEU A 58 -8.62 17.71 4.05
CA LEU A 58 -9.91 17.08 3.80
C LEU A 58 -11.01 18.10 3.49
N ILE A 59 -11.09 19.19 4.29
CA ILE A 59 -12.04 20.29 4.05
C ILE A 59 -11.75 20.96 2.70
N TRP A 60 -10.46 21.17 2.38
CA TRP A 60 -10.02 21.77 1.12
C TRP A 60 -10.38 20.91 -0.10
N LYS A 61 -10.19 19.60 -0.03
CA LYS A 61 -10.56 18.65 -1.10
C LYS A 61 -12.06 18.71 -1.40
N GLU A 62 -12.89 18.70 -0.36
CA GLU A 62 -14.34 18.80 -0.52
C GLU A 62 -14.81 20.19 -1.01
N ALA A 63 -14.13 21.27 -0.59
CA ALA A 63 -14.39 22.64 -1.06
C ALA A 63 -14.08 22.82 -2.56
N ASN A 64 -13.17 22.00 -3.12
CA ASN A 64 -12.83 21.98 -4.53
C ASN A 64 -13.68 21.00 -5.35
N LYS A 65 -14.51 20.17 -4.76
CA LYS A 65 -15.53 19.37 -5.47
C LYS A 65 -16.70 20.26 -5.86
N ARG A 66 -16.56 20.95 -7.00
CA ARG A 66 -17.49 21.98 -7.50
C ARG A 66 -18.50 21.45 -8.51
N PHE A 67 -18.74 20.14 -8.51
CA PHE A 67 -19.75 19.51 -9.34
C PHE A 67 -20.85 18.94 -8.46
N ASP A 68 -22.09 19.03 -8.93
CA ASP A 68 -23.20 18.29 -8.30
C ASP A 68 -23.23 16.84 -8.81
N ASP A 69 -24.17 16.05 -8.25
CA ASP A 69 -24.36 14.64 -8.63
C ASP A 69 -24.79 14.46 -10.11
N TYR A 70 -25.15 15.54 -10.80
CA TYR A 70 -25.52 15.61 -12.21
C TYR A 70 -24.39 16.14 -13.10
N GLY A 71 -23.24 16.48 -12.52
CA GLY A 71 -22.08 17.01 -13.23
C GLY A 71 -22.15 18.50 -13.56
N ASN A 72 -23.07 19.27 -12.95
CA ASN A 72 -23.12 20.72 -13.17
C ASN A 72 -22.12 21.45 -12.26
N ASP A 73 -21.49 22.51 -12.81
CA ASP A 73 -20.54 23.34 -12.07
C ASP A 73 -21.21 24.10 -10.92
N LYS A 74 -20.55 24.11 -9.76
CA LYS A 74 -20.91 24.90 -8.59
C LYS A 74 -19.78 25.85 -8.20
N VAL A 75 -20.11 27.01 -7.68
CA VAL A 75 -19.13 27.98 -7.14
C VAL A 75 -18.65 27.55 -5.75
N ILE A 76 -19.53 26.87 -4.99
CA ILE A 76 -19.28 26.41 -3.63
C ILE A 76 -19.12 24.90 -3.66
N GLY A 77 -18.14 24.36 -2.94
CA GLY A 77 -17.88 22.91 -2.85
C GLY A 77 -19.01 22.14 -2.16
N THR A 78 -18.93 20.82 -2.22
CA THR A 78 -19.93 19.90 -1.64
C THR A 78 -20.12 20.08 -0.14
N ASN A 79 -19.09 20.55 0.56
CA ASN A 79 -19.10 20.85 2.01
C ASN A 79 -19.57 22.27 2.37
N GLY A 80 -20.04 23.05 1.39
CA GLY A 80 -20.53 24.43 1.60
C GLY A 80 -19.43 25.49 1.69
N PHE A 81 -18.15 25.15 1.52
CA PHE A 81 -17.05 26.12 1.51
C PHE A 81 -16.72 26.58 0.09
N TYR A 82 -16.28 27.85 0.04
CA TYR A 82 -15.60 28.42 -1.12
C TYR A 82 -14.09 28.28 -0.90
N ALA A 83 -13.40 27.58 -1.80
CA ALA A 83 -11.95 27.43 -1.76
C ALA A 83 -11.27 28.60 -2.48
N MET A 84 -10.38 29.27 -1.78
CA MET A 84 -9.56 30.37 -2.30
C MET A 84 -8.09 30.09 -2.01
N LYS A 85 -7.24 30.22 -3.03
CA LYS A 85 -5.79 30.05 -2.93
C LYS A 85 -5.16 31.43 -3.14
N ALA A 86 -4.26 31.86 -2.25
CA ALA A 86 -3.49 33.08 -2.35
C ALA A 86 -2.03 32.72 -2.66
N HIS A 87 -1.65 32.83 -3.92
CA HIS A 87 -0.30 32.52 -4.39
C HIS A 87 0.63 33.74 -4.21
N TRP A 88 1.93 33.53 -3.97
CA TRP A 88 2.89 34.60 -3.72
C TRP A 88 2.94 35.66 -4.82
N ASN A 89 2.74 35.28 -6.08
CA ASN A 89 2.79 36.19 -7.23
C ASN A 89 1.56 37.13 -7.36
N GLU A 90 0.53 36.89 -6.53
CA GLU A 90 -0.62 37.80 -6.44
C GLU A 90 -0.32 39.01 -5.55
N HIS A 91 0.78 38.96 -4.79
CA HIS A 91 1.20 40.07 -3.96
C HIS A 91 1.98 41.10 -4.81
N PRO A 92 1.58 42.40 -4.79
CA PRO A 92 2.14 43.39 -5.71
C PRO A 92 3.65 43.69 -5.51
N ASP A 93 4.18 43.42 -4.33
CA ASP A 93 5.60 43.69 -4.00
C ASP A 93 6.48 42.42 -4.14
N ARG A 94 5.95 41.31 -4.68
CA ARG A 94 6.70 40.05 -4.84
C ARG A 94 6.88 39.74 -6.32
N ASP A 95 8.12 39.81 -6.77
CA ASP A 95 8.56 39.48 -8.12
C ASP A 95 9.34 38.14 -8.15
N GLU A 96 9.75 37.71 -9.33
CA GLU A 96 10.52 36.48 -9.48
C GLU A 96 11.89 36.54 -8.76
N LYS A 97 12.50 37.72 -8.69
CA LYS A 97 13.74 37.88 -7.95
C LYS A 97 13.54 37.67 -6.46
N TRP A 98 12.46 38.21 -5.90
CA TRP A 98 12.06 37.93 -4.52
C TRP A 98 11.86 36.43 -4.31
N ALA A 99 11.22 35.75 -5.26
CA ALA A 99 10.95 34.32 -5.17
C ALA A 99 12.24 33.47 -5.22
N GLU A 100 13.21 33.82 -6.07
CA GLU A 100 14.52 33.17 -6.13
C GLU A 100 15.32 33.37 -4.82
N ASP A 101 15.35 34.58 -4.30
CA ASP A 101 16.02 34.88 -3.02
C ASP A 101 15.38 34.12 -1.87
N GLU A 102 14.05 34.04 -1.85
CA GLU A 102 13.31 33.32 -0.81
C GLU A 102 13.47 31.79 -0.91
N ARG A 103 13.44 31.23 -2.15
CA ARG A 103 13.75 29.80 -2.37
C ARG A 103 15.17 29.46 -1.89
N GLY A 104 16.13 30.36 -2.13
CA GLY A 104 17.51 30.21 -1.62
C GLY A 104 17.59 30.24 -0.09
N ARG A 105 16.76 31.05 0.57
CA ARG A 105 16.75 31.25 2.02
C ARG A 105 16.08 30.11 2.79
N ILE A 106 14.90 29.66 2.35
CA ILE A 106 14.08 28.67 3.09
C ILE A 106 14.08 27.26 2.48
N GLY A 107 14.61 27.11 1.27
CA GLY A 107 14.60 25.87 0.49
C GLY A 107 13.32 25.70 -0.34
N ILE A 108 13.45 24.94 -1.43
CA ILE A 108 12.41 24.80 -2.46
C ILE A 108 11.11 24.19 -1.87
N GLU A 109 11.21 23.15 -1.04
CA GLU A 109 10.04 22.49 -0.47
C GLU A 109 9.23 23.38 0.47
N ARG A 110 9.93 24.14 1.32
CA ARG A 110 9.28 25.12 2.20
C ARG A 110 8.67 26.25 1.40
N PHE A 111 9.36 26.73 0.34
CA PHE A 111 8.83 27.78 -0.53
C PHE A 111 7.52 27.32 -1.20
N LYS A 112 7.46 26.10 -1.69
CA LYS A 112 6.24 25.53 -2.26
C LYS A 112 5.09 25.54 -1.26
N ARG A 113 5.33 25.10 -0.03
CA ARG A 113 4.32 25.09 1.02
C ARG A 113 3.85 26.49 1.40
N GLU A 114 4.79 27.37 1.76
CA GLU A 114 4.49 28.68 2.36
C GLU A 114 4.02 29.71 1.34
N HIS A 115 4.43 29.57 0.08
CA HIS A 115 4.24 30.62 -0.93
C HIS A 115 3.51 30.15 -2.19
N GLU A 116 3.59 28.88 -2.55
CA GLU A 116 2.86 28.30 -3.68
C GLU A 116 1.61 27.53 -3.23
N CYS A 117 1.37 27.44 -1.90
CA CYS A 117 0.26 26.71 -1.29
C CYS A 117 0.19 25.25 -1.76
N GLU A 118 1.34 24.61 -1.94
CA GLU A 118 1.45 23.20 -2.23
C GLU A 118 1.73 22.43 -0.94
N PRO A 119 0.94 21.41 -0.58
CA PRO A 119 1.23 20.60 0.59
C PRO A 119 2.60 19.95 0.43
N ILE A 120 3.37 19.88 1.51
CA ILE A 120 4.55 19.01 1.52
C ILE A 120 3.99 17.58 1.55
N ILE A 121 4.02 16.95 0.42
CA ILE A 121 3.70 15.54 0.31
C ILE A 121 4.94 14.80 0.84
N TYR A 122 4.91 14.44 2.12
CA TYR A 122 5.86 13.50 2.71
C TYR A 122 5.53 12.07 2.24
N ASP A 123 5.29 11.94 0.94
CA ASP A 123 5.14 10.63 0.34
C ASP A 123 6.52 10.01 0.17
N GLU A 124 7.08 9.59 1.26
CA GLU A 124 8.21 8.67 1.20
C GLU A 124 7.67 7.31 0.73
N THR A 125 7.53 7.20 -0.60
CA THR A 125 7.18 5.91 -1.21
C THR A 125 8.25 4.89 -0.85
N LEU A 126 7.84 3.64 -0.60
CA LEU A 126 8.77 2.56 -0.32
C LEU A 126 9.85 2.44 -1.40
N ILE A 127 9.46 2.58 -2.65
CA ILE A 127 10.32 2.46 -3.83
C ILE A 127 10.66 3.85 -4.37
N ASN A 128 11.86 4.02 -4.86
CA ASN A 128 12.29 5.26 -5.51
C ASN A 128 11.29 5.70 -6.60
N PRO A 129 10.79 6.94 -6.59
CA PRO A 129 9.82 7.44 -7.56
C PRO A 129 10.26 7.30 -9.02
N ILE A 130 11.56 7.41 -9.31
CA ILE A 130 12.10 7.24 -10.67
C ILE A 130 11.89 5.80 -11.14
N ILE A 131 12.13 4.83 -10.27
CA ILE A 131 11.92 3.40 -10.57
C ILE A 131 10.42 3.13 -10.73
N LEU A 132 9.57 3.66 -9.82
CA LEU A 132 8.13 3.52 -9.95
C LEU A 132 7.59 4.12 -11.27
N ALA A 133 8.18 5.21 -11.74
CA ALA A 133 7.81 5.84 -13.00
C ALA A 133 8.24 5.00 -14.21
N SER A 134 9.35 4.24 -14.10
CA SER A 134 9.85 3.36 -15.16
C SER A 134 9.11 2.03 -15.25
N LEU A 135 8.31 1.65 -14.24
CA LEU A 135 7.54 0.41 -14.28
C LEU A 135 6.41 0.50 -15.31
N GLU A 136 6.47 -0.36 -16.31
CA GLU A 136 5.45 -0.47 -17.34
C GLU A 136 4.58 -1.72 -17.11
N GLY A 137 3.32 -1.50 -16.74
CA GLY A 137 2.33 -2.55 -16.66
C GLY A 137 1.78 -2.90 -18.05
N ARG A 138 1.40 -4.15 -18.24
CA ARG A 138 0.78 -4.64 -19.49
C ARG A 138 -0.61 -5.21 -19.25
N GLU A 139 -1.35 -5.38 -20.33
CA GLU A 139 -2.60 -6.12 -20.29
C GLU A 139 -2.34 -7.61 -20.04
N PRO A 140 -3.24 -8.30 -19.33
CA PRO A 140 -3.11 -9.75 -19.17
C PRO A 140 -3.19 -10.47 -20.51
N LEU A 141 -2.41 -11.53 -20.67
CA LEU A 141 -2.45 -12.37 -21.87
C LEU A 141 -3.84 -13.01 -22.06
N PHE A 142 -4.47 -13.39 -20.96
CA PHE A 142 -5.83 -13.89 -20.90
C PHE A 142 -6.39 -13.77 -19.49
N LYS A 143 -7.72 -13.88 -19.37
CA LYS A 143 -8.44 -13.89 -18.11
C LYS A 143 -9.20 -15.19 -17.94
N GLN A 144 -9.23 -15.70 -16.72
CA GLN A 144 -10.06 -16.81 -16.30
C GLN A 144 -11.00 -16.33 -15.19
N GLY A 145 -12.19 -15.90 -15.54
CA GLY A 145 -13.03 -15.09 -14.65
C GLY A 145 -12.31 -13.78 -14.30
N GLN A 146 -12.06 -13.56 -13.01
CA GLN A 146 -11.33 -12.38 -12.53
C GLN A 146 -9.82 -12.61 -12.36
N ILE A 147 -9.34 -13.85 -12.56
CA ILE A 147 -7.90 -14.15 -12.56
C ILE A 147 -7.28 -13.58 -13.83
N ARG A 148 -6.26 -12.77 -13.67
CA ARG A 148 -5.50 -12.12 -14.74
C ARG A 148 -4.16 -12.83 -14.90
N TRP A 149 -3.92 -13.42 -16.05
CA TRP A 149 -2.68 -14.14 -16.38
C TRP A 149 -1.78 -13.28 -17.27
N TYR A 150 -0.57 -13.00 -16.81
CA TYR A 150 0.44 -12.19 -17.50
C TYR A 150 1.49 -13.05 -18.20
N LYS A 151 1.62 -14.31 -17.77
CA LYS A 151 2.58 -15.27 -18.32
C LYS A 151 1.98 -16.69 -18.23
N LYS A 152 2.26 -17.51 -19.25
CA LYS A 152 1.91 -18.93 -19.20
C LYS A 152 2.92 -19.67 -18.33
N PRO A 153 2.50 -20.52 -17.40
CA PRO A 153 3.39 -21.38 -16.64
C PRO A 153 4.25 -22.26 -17.55
N LYS A 154 5.46 -22.56 -17.10
CA LYS A 154 6.43 -23.40 -17.82
C LYS A 154 6.98 -24.48 -16.90
N LYS A 155 7.28 -25.65 -17.49
CA LYS A 155 7.93 -26.76 -16.78
C LYS A 155 9.33 -26.37 -16.30
N GLY A 156 9.74 -26.91 -15.15
CA GLY A 156 11.07 -26.68 -14.56
C GLY A 156 11.22 -25.36 -13.79
N LEU A 157 10.12 -24.62 -13.57
CA LEU A 157 10.10 -23.41 -12.75
C LEU A 157 9.26 -23.64 -11.48
N THR A 158 9.62 -22.96 -10.41
CA THR A 158 8.89 -22.99 -9.15
C THR A 158 7.87 -21.87 -9.11
N TYR A 159 6.67 -22.13 -8.59
CA TYR A 159 5.57 -21.18 -8.50
C TYR A 159 5.16 -20.94 -7.06
N VAL A 160 4.99 -19.68 -6.71
CA VAL A 160 4.52 -19.25 -5.40
C VAL A 160 3.16 -18.58 -5.56
N VAL A 161 2.16 -19.03 -4.81
CA VAL A 161 0.80 -18.50 -4.77
C VAL A 161 0.54 -17.98 -3.35
N ALA A 162 0.31 -16.69 -3.21
CA ALA A 162 0.12 -16.02 -1.92
C ALA A 162 -1.24 -15.36 -1.87
N LEU A 163 -2.02 -15.65 -0.81
CA LEU A 163 -3.33 -15.02 -0.55
C LEU A 163 -3.22 -14.08 0.64
N ASP A 164 -3.60 -12.84 0.44
CA ASP A 164 -3.99 -11.89 1.47
C ASP A 164 -5.51 -11.89 1.58
N PRO A 165 -6.10 -12.47 2.65
CA PRO A 165 -7.54 -12.68 2.74
C PRO A 165 -8.28 -11.47 3.31
N SER A 166 -9.51 -11.24 2.83
CA SER A 166 -10.46 -10.31 3.43
C SER A 166 -11.81 -10.98 3.68
N LEU A 167 -12.71 -10.33 4.44
CA LEU A 167 -14.05 -10.87 4.72
C LEU A 167 -14.96 -10.94 3.49
N GLY A 168 -14.65 -10.21 2.44
CA GLY A 168 -15.50 -10.15 1.25
C GLY A 168 -16.82 -9.41 1.45
N THR A 169 -16.85 -8.44 2.36
CA THR A 169 -18.04 -7.63 2.70
C THR A 169 -18.19 -6.36 1.88
N GLY A 170 -17.22 -6.09 0.99
CA GLY A 170 -17.23 -4.92 0.09
C GLY A 170 -16.33 -3.77 0.55
N GLY A 171 -15.71 -3.86 1.74
CA GLY A 171 -14.65 -2.96 2.20
C GLY A 171 -13.31 -3.34 1.58
N ASP A 172 -12.41 -3.91 2.39
CA ASP A 172 -11.09 -4.34 1.96
C ASP A 172 -11.14 -5.42 0.89
N PHE A 173 -10.19 -5.39 -0.03
CA PHE A 173 -10.03 -6.42 -1.03
C PHE A 173 -9.30 -7.63 -0.46
N SER A 174 -9.64 -8.81 -0.97
CA SER A 174 -8.75 -9.96 -0.93
C SER A 174 -7.93 -10.01 -2.20
N ALA A 175 -6.67 -10.37 -2.09
CA ALA A 175 -5.73 -10.38 -3.20
C ALA A 175 -4.92 -11.67 -3.26
N ILE A 176 -4.65 -12.16 -4.47
CA ILE A 176 -3.73 -13.27 -4.72
C ILE A 176 -2.69 -12.83 -5.74
N GLN A 177 -1.45 -13.11 -5.43
CA GLN A 177 -0.33 -12.95 -6.34
C GLN A 177 0.29 -14.31 -6.66
N VAL A 178 0.71 -14.47 -7.90
CA VAL A 178 1.44 -15.66 -8.38
C VAL A 178 2.74 -15.22 -9.02
N PHE A 179 3.84 -15.71 -8.48
CA PHE A 179 5.19 -15.46 -9.00
C PHE A 179 5.89 -16.76 -9.38
N GLU A 180 6.69 -16.71 -10.44
CA GLU A 180 7.62 -17.78 -10.79
C GLU A 180 9.03 -17.49 -10.27
N LEU A 181 9.71 -18.52 -9.84
CA LEU A 181 11.09 -18.50 -9.35
C LEU A 181 11.99 -19.30 -10.30
N PRO A 182 13.31 -18.97 -10.34
CA PRO A 182 14.03 -18.06 -9.45
C PRO A 182 13.84 -16.57 -9.76
N GLY A 183 13.54 -16.18 -10.99
CA GLY A 183 13.56 -14.79 -11.47
C GLY A 183 12.49 -13.84 -10.92
N MET A 184 11.71 -14.24 -9.90
CA MET A 184 10.65 -13.42 -9.28
C MET A 184 9.80 -12.65 -10.30
N VAL A 185 9.22 -13.38 -11.29
CA VAL A 185 8.41 -12.82 -12.35
C VAL A 185 6.93 -13.04 -12.07
N GLN A 186 6.14 -11.97 -12.11
CA GLN A 186 4.69 -12.05 -11.93
C GLN A 186 4.03 -12.88 -13.05
N VAL A 187 3.29 -13.91 -12.66
CA VAL A 187 2.61 -14.83 -13.56
C VAL A 187 1.12 -14.55 -13.64
N ALA A 188 0.49 -14.37 -12.49
CA ALA A 188 -0.94 -14.08 -12.42
C ALA A 188 -1.27 -13.26 -11.17
N GLU A 189 -2.44 -12.63 -11.20
CA GLU A 189 -3.03 -11.98 -10.03
C GLU A 189 -4.54 -12.13 -10.01
N TRP A 190 -5.11 -12.00 -8.84
CA TRP A 190 -6.53 -11.89 -8.60
C TRP A 190 -6.80 -10.91 -7.47
N GLN A 191 -7.88 -10.13 -7.56
CA GLN A 191 -8.32 -9.21 -6.51
C GLN A 191 -9.83 -9.04 -6.57
N HIS A 192 -10.50 -9.10 -5.40
CA HIS A 192 -11.92 -8.84 -5.30
C HIS A 192 -12.34 -8.56 -3.85
N ASN A 193 -13.36 -7.70 -3.64
CA ASN A 193 -13.79 -7.28 -2.29
C ASN A 193 -15.13 -7.90 -1.82
N LYS A 194 -15.80 -8.72 -2.66
CA LYS A 194 -17.08 -9.37 -2.33
C LYS A 194 -17.02 -10.89 -2.38
N THR A 195 -15.83 -11.46 -2.42
CA THR A 195 -15.64 -12.91 -2.48
C THR A 195 -15.50 -13.47 -1.08
N THR A 196 -16.31 -14.47 -0.72
CA THR A 196 -16.22 -15.13 0.59
C THR A 196 -14.88 -15.85 0.74
N VAL A 197 -14.40 -16.03 1.98
CA VAL A 197 -13.11 -16.67 2.28
C VAL A 197 -13.02 -18.08 1.65
N GLN A 198 -14.09 -18.87 1.72
CA GLN A 198 -14.18 -20.17 1.06
C GLN A 198 -13.95 -20.09 -0.46
N SER A 199 -14.52 -19.07 -1.09
CA SER A 199 -14.34 -18.84 -2.53
C SER A 199 -12.93 -18.33 -2.85
N GLN A 200 -12.29 -17.55 -1.97
CA GLN A 200 -10.89 -17.11 -2.13
C GLN A 200 -9.96 -18.34 -2.16
N VAL A 201 -10.16 -19.32 -1.27
CA VAL A 201 -9.40 -20.59 -1.27
C VAL A 201 -9.67 -21.39 -2.55
N ASN A 202 -10.90 -21.38 -3.07
CA ASN A 202 -11.20 -22.01 -4.35
C ASN A 202 -10.46 -21.30 -5.53
N ILE A 203 -10.16 -20.01 -5.44
CA ILE A 203 -9.30 -19.33 -6.43
C ILE A 203 -7.86 -19.87 -6.35
N ILE A 204 -7.30 -20.06 -5.15
CA ILE A 204 -5.99 -20.75 -5.01
C ILE A 204 -6.01 -22.10 -5.71
N ARG A 205 -7.05 -22.91 -5.46
CA ARG A 205 -7.22 -24.23 -6.09
C ARG A 205 -7.28 -24.13 -7.62
N GLN A 206 -7.96 -23.15 -8.18
CA GLN A 206 -8.03 -22.92 -9.62
C GLN A 206 -6.66 -22.54 -10.20
N LEU A 207 -5.94 -21.62 -9.54
CA LEU A 207 -4.60 -21.19 -9.94
C LEU A 207 -3.60 -22.34 -9.94
N THR A 208 -3.52 -23.08 -8.83
CA THR A 208 -2.60 -24.20 -8.67
C THR A 208 -2.94 -25.35 -9.63
N LYS A 209 -4.24 -25.63 -9.86
CA LYS A 209 -4.72 -26.62 -10.84
C LYS A 209 -4.31 -26.24 -12.26
N TYR A 210 -4.42 -24.97 -12.64
CA TYR A 210 -4.01 -24.52 -13.97
C TYR A 210 -2.49 -24.64 -14.13
N ILE A 211 -1.70 -24.20 -13.13
CA ILE A 211 -0.23 -24.34 -13.16
C ILE A 211 0.15 -25.81 -13.31
N TYR A 212 -0.41 -26.71 -12.49
CA TYR A 212 -0.17 -28.15 -12.59
C TYR A 212 -0.58 -28.71 -13.95
N GLY A 213 -1.74 -28.31 -14.48
CA GLY A 213 -2.24 -28.78 -15.78
C GLY A 213 -1.30 -28.42 -16.95
N VAL A 214 -0.54 -27.33 -16.83
CA VAL A 214 0.43 -26.90 -17.85
C VAL A 214 1.80 -27.52 -17.63
N THR A 215 2.26 -27.61 -16.38
CA THR A 215 3.63 -28.06 -16.03
C THR A 215 3.74 -29.54 -15.78
N ASN A 216 2.68 -30.18 -15.29
CA ASN A 216 2.62 -31.52 -14.76
C ASN A 216 3.63 -31.76 -13.60
N GLU A 217 3.94 -30.70 -12.84
CA GLU A 217 4.90 -30.69 -11.72
C GLU A 217 4.23 -30.19 -10.46
N ASN A 218 3.82 -31.11 -9.60
CA ASN A 218 3.18 -30.76 -8.31
C ASN A 218 4.19 -30.24 -7.28
N ASN A 219 5.44 -30.74 -7.36
CA ASN A 219 6.49 -30.43 -6.39
C ASN A 219 7.06 -29.02 -6.52
N ASN A 220 6.74 -28.34 -7.60
CA ASN A 220 7.23 -26.98 -7.91
C ASN A 220 6.14 -25.91 -7.66
N ILE A 221 5.07 -26.25 -6.95
CA ILE A 221 3.99 -25.31 -6.63
C ILE A 221 3.93 -25.18 -5.11
N TYR A 222 4.01 -23.94 -4.63
CA TYR A 222 3.91 -23.61 -3.21
C TYR A 222 2.84 -22.56 -3.00
N TYR A 223 2.00 -22.72 -1.99
CA TYR A 223 0.98 -21.75 -1.68
C TYR A 223 0.90 -21.48 -0.18
N SER A 224 0.45 -20.28 0.17
CA SER A 224 0.20 -19.91 1.55
C SER A 224 -0.82 -18.79 1.67
N VAL A 225 -1.23 -18.53 2.90
CA VAL A 225 -2.13 -17.44 3.27
C VAL A 225 -1.49 -16.60 4.36
N GLU A 226 -1.80 -15.30 4.37
CA GLU A 226 -1.48 -14.48 5.51
C GLU A 226 -2.33 -14.89 6.71
N ASN A 227 -1.68 -15.28 7.82
CA ASN A 227 -2.36 -15.69 9.04
C ASN A 227 -2.52 -14.50 10.00
N ASN A 228 -3.34 -13.54 9.59
CA ASN A 228 -3.93 -12.54 10.49
C ASN A 228 -5.27 -13.06 11.03
N THR A 229 -6.07 -12.22 11.69
CA THR A 229 -7.39 -12.61 12.23
C THR A 229 -8.30 -13.26 11.17
N LEU A 230 -8.22 -12.84 9.93
CA LEU A 230 -9.02 -13.34 8.80
C LEU A 230 -8.38 -14.57 8.14
N GLY A 231 -7.07 -14.70 8.25
CA GLY A 231 -6.32 -15.85 7.76
C GLY A 231 -6.67 -17.15 8.45
N GLU A 232 -7.12 -17.12 9.71
CA GLU A 232 -7.61 -18.30 10.40
C GLU A 232 -8.83 -18.91 9.68
N ALA A 233 -9.74 -18.07 9.17
CA ALA A 233 -10.87 -18.53 8.37
C ALA A 233 -10.43 -19.18 7.04
N ALA A 234 -9.40 -18.64 6.39
CA ALA A 234 -8.83 -19.25 5.18
C ALA A 234 -8.15 -20.59 5.47
N LEU A 235 -7.48 -20.72 6.61
CA LEU A 235 -6.89 -22.00 7.04
C LEU A 235 -7.95 -23.06 7.35
N VAL A 236 -9.08 -22.69 7.96
CA VAL A 236 -10.22 -23.57 8.17
C VAL A 236 -10.78 -24.01 6.82
N ALA A 237 -10.98 -23.09 5.88
CA ALA A 237 -11.47 -23.41 4.55
C ALA A 237 -10.52 -24.34 3.76
N ILE A 238 -9.19 -24.18 3.91
CA ILE A 238 -8.20 -25.10 3.32
C ILE A 238 -8.33 -26.50 3.95
N ALA A 239 -8.50 -26.57 5.28
CA ALA A 239 -8.67 -27.84 5.98
C ALA A 239 -9.97 -28.56 5.59
N GLU A 240 -11.06 -27.81 5.37
CA GLU A 240 -12.35 -28.37 4.92
C GLU A 240 -12.29 -28.88 3.49
N ILE A 241 -11.58 -28.21 2.60
CA ILE A 241 -11.35 -28.66 1.22
C ILE A 241 -10.43 -29.89 1.20
N GLY A 242 -9.49 -29.97 2.16
CA GLY A 242 -8.38 -30.92 2.21
C GLY A 242 -7.18 -30.41 1.40
N GLU A 243 -6.02 -30.31 2.04
CA GLU A 243 -4.78 -29.87 1.38
C GLU A 243 -4.42 -30.75 0.17
N GLU A 244 -4.75 -32.03 0.22
CA GLU A 244 -4.55 -33.00 -0.85
C GLU A 244 -5.38 -32.69 -2.12
N ASN A 245 -6.42 -31.88 -2.00
CA ASN A 245 -7.28 -31.45 -3.12
C ASN A 245 -6.82 -30.15 -3.74
N ILE A 246 -5.71 -29.57 -3.24
CA ILE A 246 -5.05 -28.38 -3.77
C ILE A 246 -3.67 -28.78 -4.30
N HIS A 247 -3.39 -28.53 -5.57
CA HIS A 247 -2.08 -28.86 -6.13
C HIS A 247 -0.97 -28.03 -5.49
N GLY A 248 0.18 -28.68 -5.21
CA GLY A 248 1.33 -28.07 -4.58
C GLY A 248 1.41 -28.29 -3.07
N TYR A 249 2.25 -27.53 -2.41
CA TYR A 249 2.51 -27.66 -0.97
C TYR A 249 2.12 -26.38 -0.23
N PHE A 250 1.39 -26.56 0.87
CA PHE A 250 1.10 -25.48 1.78
C PHE A 250 2.34 -25.09 2.58
N MET A 251 2.72 -23.81 2.54
CA MET A 251 3.88 -23.30 3.26
C MET A 251 3.48 -22.57 4.53
N SER A 252 4.29 -22.75 5.58
CA SER A 252 4.13 -22.05 6.86
C SER A 252 5.46 -21.55 7.36
N GLU A 253 5.44 -20.49 8.17
CA GLU A 253 6.65 -20.05 8.86
C GLU A 253 7.16 -21.14 9.82
N PRO A 254 8.49 -21.39 9.89
CA PRO A 254 9.04 -22.32 10.84
C PRO A 254 8.78 -21.85 12.27
N ALA A 255 8.58 -22.79 13.17
CA ALA A 255 8.52 -22.52 14.60
C ALA A 255 9.86 -21.95 15.05
N ARG A 256 9.90 -20.78 15.69
CA ARG A 256 11.12 -20.23 16.27
C ARG A 256 11.59 -21.14 17.40
N SER A 257 12.86 -21.58 17.30
CA SER A 257 13.53 -22.38 18.34
C SER A 257 13.46 -21.68 19.70
N GLY A 258 12.99 -22.39 20.74
CA GLY A 258 13.11 -21.98 22.14
C GLY A 258 11.84 -21.80 22.95
N HIS A 259 10.66 -21.74 22.35
CA HIS A 259 9.39 -21.76 23.07
C HIS A 259 8.38 -22.70 22.39
N VAL A 260 7.76 -23.58 23.16
CA VAL A 260 6.60 -24.39 22.76
C VAL A 260 5.39 -23.45 22.57
N ARG A 261 5.49 -22.53 21.60
CA ARG A 261 4.33 -21.79 21.11
C ARG A 261 3.67 -22.62 20.04
N ARG A 262 2.34 -22.73 20.11
CA ARG A 262 1.51 -23.40 19.12
C ARG A 262 1.98 -23.05 17.71
N PHE A 263 2.38 -24.04 16.94
CA PHE A 263 2.67 -23.92 15.53
C PHE A 263 1.44 -23.28 14.85
N ARG A 264 1.61 -22.10 14.28
CA ARG A 264 0.57 -21.44 13.49
C ARG A 264 0.83 -21.75 12.04
N LYS A 265 -0.15 -22.33 11.37
CA LYS A 265 -0.11 -22.53 9.91
C LYS A 265 -0.11 -21.16 9.22
N GLY A 266 0.49 -21.06 8.01
CA GLY A 266 0.57 -19.83 7.22
C GLY A 266 1.67 -18.88 7.70
N PHE A 267 1.61 -17.62 7.25
CA PHE A 267 2.58 -16.58 7.54
C PHE A 267 1.94 -15.46 8.35
N ASN A 268 2.47 -15.19 9.54
CA ASN A 268 1.98 -14.11 10.38
C ASN A 268 2.72 -12.81 10.06
N THR A 269 2.01 -11.78 9.65
CA THR A 269 2.59 -10.46 9.41
C THR A 269 2.66 -9.69 10.73
N THR A 270 3.88 -9.55 11.24
CA THR A 270 4.23 -8.67 12.34
C THR A 270 4.83 -7.39 11.79
N HIS A 271 4.85 -6.31 12.57
CA HIS A 271 5.52 -5.07 12.19
C HIS A 271 6.97 -5.33 11.70
N LYS A 272 7.75 -6.13 12.44
CA LYS A 272 9.12 -6.47 12.08
C LYS A 272 9.22 -7.26 10.77
N SER A 273 8.36 -8.26 10.56
CA SER A 273 8.37 -9.05 9.32
C SER A 273 7.90 -8.24 8.12
N LYS A 274 6.94 -7.32 8.30
CA LYS A 274 6.50 -6.38 7.25
C LYS A 274 7.64 -5.47 6.81
N LEU A 275 8.33 -4.80 7.75
CA LEU A 275 9.45 -3.93 7.43
C LEU A 275 10.59 -4.65 6.71
N SER A 276 10.99 -5.83 7.21
CA SER A 276 12.03 -6.63 6.57
C SER A 276 11.64 -7.01 5.13
N SER A 277 10.38 -7.37 4.92
CA SER A 277 9.89 -7.72 3.58
C SER A 277 9.76 -6.51 2.66
N CYS A 278 9.39 -5.33 3.20
CA CYS A 278 9.40 -4.07 2.47
C CYS A 278 10.82 -3.69 2.02
N SER A 279 11.82 -3.82 2.91
CA SER A 279 13.22 -3.61 2.53
C SER A 279 13.66 -4.56 1.41
N LYS A 280 13.29 -5.85 1.48
CA LYS A 280 13.62 -6.82 0.44
C LYS A 280 12.89 -6.52 -0.87
N LEU A 281 11.64 -6.10 -0.81
CA LEU A 281 10.87 -5.66 -1.98
C LEU A 281 11.55 -4.48 -2.68
N LYS A 282 11.96 -3.46 -1.90
CA LYS A 282 12.71 -2.30 -2.38
C LYS A 282 13.99 -2.75 -3.10
N GLU A 283 14.81 -3.55 -2.44
CA GLU A 283 16.07 -4.07 -2.97
C GLU A 283 15.88 -4.80 -4.30
N LEU A 284 14.92 -5.72 -4.39
CA LEU A 284 14.68 -6.50 -5.61
C LEU A 284 14.17 -5.66 -6.77
N LEU A 285 13.31 -4.67 -6.52
CA LEU A 285 12.84 -3.75 -7.56
C LEU A 285 13.96 -2.81 -8.03
N GLU A 286 14.73 -2.24 -7.10
CA GLU A 286 15.82 -1.31 -7.41
C GLU A 286 16.97 -2.00 -8.16
N ASN A 287 17.17 -3.30 -7.95
CA ASN A 287 18.16 -4.13 -8.66
C ASN A 287 17.60 -4.87 -9.88
N ASN A 288 16.37 -4.56 -10.33
CA ASN A 288 15.70 -5.22 -11.48
C ASN A 288 15.59 -6.76 -11.34
N LYS A 289 15.51 -7.26 -10.10
CA LYS A 289 15.36 -8.70 -9.78
C LYS A 289 13.90 -9.14 -9.54
N LEU A 290 12.95 -8.22 -9.66
CA LEU A 290 11.52 -8.46 -9.54
C LEU A 290 10.81 -7.86 -10.76
N ASN A 291 10.10 -8.70 -11.50
CA ASN A 291 9.40 -8.29 -12.72
C ASN A 291 7.88 -8.26 -12.47
N ILE A 292 7.32 -7.06 -12.46
CA ILE A 292 5.89 -6.79 -12.29
C ILE A 292 5.26 -6.51 -13.64
N HIS A 293 4.08 -7.08 -13.88
CA HIS A 293 3.34 -6.92 -15.13
C HIS A 293 1.97 -6.23 -14.91
N SER A 294 1.44 -6.27 -13.70
CA SER A 294 0.12 -5.72 -13.39
C SER A 294 0.14 -4.20 -13.28
N LYS A 295 -0.70 -3.53 -14.06
CA LYS A 295 -0.97 -2.09 -13.92
C LYS A 295 -1.58 -1.76 -12.55
N SER A 296 -2.47 -2.63 -12.02
CA SER A 296 -3.10 -2.45 -10.73
C SER A 296 -2.11 -2.52 -9.58
N LEU A 297 -1.20 -3.52 -9.61
CA LEU A 297 -0.15 -3.66 -8.60
C LEU A 297 0.83 -2.47 -8.65
N ILE A 298 1.22 -2.03 -9.86
CA ILE A 298 2.08 -0.85 -10.03
C ILE A 298 1.38 0.41 -9.48
N SER A 299 0.07 0.56 -9.70
CA SER A 299 -0.69 1.67 -9.13
C SER A 299 -0.67 1.66 -7.61
N GLN A 300 -0.88 0.49 -6.98
CA GLN A 300 -0.82 0.37 -5.51
C GLN A 300 0.59 0.62 -4.98
N LEU A 301 1.66 0.20 -5.69
CA LEU A 301 3.04 0.52 -5.30
C LEU A 301 3.33 2.02 -5.31
N LYS A 302 2.73 2.78 -6.25
CA LYS A 302 2.88 4.24 -6.32
C LYS A 302 2.20 4.97 -5.16
N THR A 303 1.21 4.34 -4.54
CA THR A 303 0.48 4.87 -3.38
C THR A 303 0.88 4.20 -2.06
N PHE A 304 1.89 3.30 -2.08
CA PHE A 304 2.39 2.60 -0.91
C PHE A 304 3.49 3.41 -0.24
N VAL A 305 3.16 4.09 0.85
CA VAL A 305 3.95 5.15 1.48
C VAL A 305 4.29 4.84 2.92
N ALA A 306 5.28 5.55 3.45
CA ALA A 306 5.64 5.48 4.86
C ALA A 306 4.46 5.99 5.73
N SER A 307 4.13 5.25 6.76
CA SER A 307 3.12 5.61 7.77
C SER A 307 3.65 5.25 9.16
N GLY A 308 4.03 6.26 9.91
CA GLY A 308 4.74 6.07 11.18
C GLY A 308 6.02 5.26 11.00
N ASN A 309 6.10 4.11 11.65
CA ASN A 309 7.24 3.20 11.55
C ASN A 309 7.02 2.05 10.54
N SER A 310 6.06 2.16 9.64
CA SER A 310 5.70 1.10 8.68
C SER A 310 5.40 1.69 7.31
N TYR A 311 4.88 0.87 6.40
CA TYR A 311 4.40 1.27 5.09
C TYR A 311 2.97 0.77 4.89
N GLN A 312 2.14 1.57 4.23
CA GLN A 312 0.75 1.22 3.90
C GLN A 312 0.27 2.00 2.68
N GLY A 313 -0.87 1.63 2.13
CA GLY A 313 -1.57 2.45 1.13
C GLY A 313 -1.95 3.81 1.71
N LYS A 314 -1.93 4.86 0.90
CA LYS A 314 -2.46 6.18 1.28
C LYS A 314 -3.91 6.06 1.73
N PRO A 315 -4.40 6.93 2.62
CA PRO A 315 -5.81 6.98 2.98
C PRO A 315 -6.73 7.06 1.74
N GLY A 316 -7.66 6.12 1.67
CA GLY A 316 -8.57 5.97 0.52
C GLY A 316 -8.01 5.16 -0.65
N GLU A 317 -6.76 4.72 -0.59
CA GLU A 317 -6.13 3.82 -1.55
C GLU A 317 -5.97 2.40 -0.95
N HIS A 318 -5.79 1.43 -1.81
CA HIS A 318 -5.66 0.01 -1.44
C HIS A 318 -4.22 -0.45 -1.58
N ASP A 319 -3.79 -1.37 -0.71
CA ASP A 319 -2.46 -2.01 -0.75
C ASP A 319 -2.50 -3.55 -0.75
N ASP A 320 -3.68 -4.14 -0.92
CA ASP A 320 -3.90 -5.58 -0.82
C ASP A 320 -3.04 -6.40 -1.82
N LEU A 321 -2.88 -5.91 -3.06
CA LEU A 321 -2.00 -6.54 -4.06
C LEU A 321 -0.53 -6.46 -3.65
N VAL A 322 -0.13 -5.35 -3.00
CA VAL A 322 1.23 -5.17 -2.46
C VAL A 322 1.45 -6.10 -1.28
N MET A 323 0.46 -6.23 -0.37
CA MET A 323 0.54 -7.13 0.77
C MET A 323 0.62 -8.59 0.34
N SER A 324 -0.21 -9.00 -0.61
CA SER A 324 -0.14 -10.33 -1.21
C SER A 324 1.22 -10.60 -1.90
N MET A 325 1.80 -9.60 -2.60
CA MET A 325 3.15 -9.69 -3.17
C MET A 325 4.23 -9.81 -2.09
N ILE A 326 4.14 -9.03 -1.01
CA ILE A 326 5.04 -9.13 0.15
C ILE A 326 4.99 -10.55 0.75
N LEU A 327 3.81 -11.16 0.83
CA LEU A 327 3.67 -12.54 1.28
C LEU A 327 4.35 -13.52 0.31
N ALA A 328 4.15 -13.35 -1.01
CA ALA A 328 4.81 -14.17 -2.02
C ALA A 328 6.35 -14.06 -1.92
N LEU A 329 6.86 -12.86 -1.68
CA LEU A 329 8.28 -12.62 -1.47
C LEU A 329 8.83 -13.32 -0.21
N ARG A 330 8.06 -13.33 0.88
CA ARG A 330 8.42 -14.07 2.11
C ARG A 330 8.51 -15.57 1.86
N ILE A 331 7.54 -16.14 1.16
CA ILE A 331 7.55 -17.55 0.77
C ILE A 331 8.77 -17.85 -0.11
N ALA A 332 9.04 -17.00 -1.12
CA ALA A 332 10.20 -17.15 -2.00
C ALA A 332 11.53 -17.07 -1.24
N THR A 333 11.67 -16.11 -0.32
CA THR A 333 12.85 -15.99 0.54
C THR A 333 13.06 -17.23 1.41
N PHE A 334 11.96 -17.79 1.90
CA PHE A 334 11.98 -19.01 2.70
C PHE A 334 12.40 -20.23 1.87
N LEU A 335 11.85 -20.37 0.67
CA LEU A 335 12.29 -21.40 -0.28
C LEU A 335 13.74 -21.23 -0.69
N GLY A 336 14.20 -19.99 -0.89
CA GLY A 336 15.60 -19.67 -1.21
C GLY A 336 16.60 -20.11 -0.16
N SER A 337 16.19 -20.25 1.12
CA SER A 337 17.07 -20.79 2.17
C SER A 337 17.34 -22.31 2.03
N TYR A 338 16.55 -23.02 1.22
CA TYR A 338 16.69 -24.44 0.93
C TYR A 338 17.18 -24.72 -0.49
N ASP A 339 16.98 -23.81 -1.44
CA ASP A 339 17.40 -23.95 -2.83
C ASP A 339 18.46 -22.89 -3.17
N PRO A 340 19.73 -23.32 -3.43
CA PRO A 340 20.83 -22.41 -3.75
C PRO A 340 20.59 -21.55 -5.01
N ASN A 341 19.81 -22.05 -6.00
CA ASN A 341 19.53 -21.31 -7.23
C ASN A 341 18.57 -20.14 -6.93
N ILE A 342 17.51 -20.40 -6.17
CA ILE A 342 16.58 -19.36 -5.70
C ILE A 342 17.31 -18.35 -4.83
N GLN A 343 18.18 -18.82 -3.92
CA GLN A 343 18.96 -17.97 -3.03
C GLN A 343 19.89 -17.03 -3.81
N LYS A 344 20.57 -17.52 -4.85
CA LYS A 344 21.50 -16.71 -5.65
C LYS A 344 20.78 -15.54 -6.34
N ASP A 345 19.62 -15.79 -6.93
CA ASP A 345 18.87 -14.76 -7.63
C ASP A 345 18.20 -13.75 -6.67
N MET A 346 17.97 -14.16 -5.43
CA MET A 346 17.38 -13.32 -4.37
C MET A 346 18.43 -12.51 -3.59
N ARG A 347 19.73 -12.78 -3.77
CA ARG A 347 20.80 -11.98 -3.16
C ARG A 347 21.00 -10.67 -3.91
N SER A 348 21.33 -9.60 -3.18
CA SER A 348 21.81 -8.36 -3.77
C SER A 348 23.26 -8.48 -4.21
N SER A 349 23.66 -7.62 -5.12
CA SER A 349 25.09 -7.52 -5.50
C SER A 349 25.98 -7.01 -4.36
N GLU A 350 25.39 -6.42 -3.31
CA GLU A 350 26.12 -5.95 -2.12
C GLU A 350 26.36 -7.08 -1.11
N ASP A 351 25.51 -8.12 -1.09
CA ASP A 351 25.70 -9.30 -0.24
C ASP A 351 26.91 -10.17 -0.67
N ASP A 352 27.38 -9.99 -1.89
CA ASP A 352 28.54 -10.74 -2.42
C ASP A 352 29.91 -10.20 -1.92
N TYR A 353 29.91 -9.09 -1.14
CA TYR A 353 31.14 -8.41 -0.70
C TYR A 353 31.49 -8.61 0.79
N VAL A 354 30.85 -9.50 1.49
CA VAL A 354 31.28 -9.88 2.84
C VAL A 354 32.24 -11.09 2.75
N GLU A 355 33.50 -10.84 2.41
CA GLU A 355 34.57 -11.81 2.70
C GLU A 355 34.61 -11.99 4.23
N PRO A 356 34.47 -13.22 4.76
CA PRO A 356 34.74 -13.46 6.17
C PRO A 356 36.21 -13.17 6.42
N MET A 357 36.49 -12.16 7.26
CA MET A 357 37.84 -11.91 7.70
C MET A 357 38.40 -13.18 8.34
N PRO A 358 39.59 -13.67 7.94
CA PRO A 358 40.18 -14.82 8.57
C PRO A 358 40.47 -14.49 10.04
N PHE A 359 39.88 -15.26 10.94
CA PHE A 359 40.23 -15.19 12.35
C PHE A 359 41.70 -15.67 12.49
N VAL A 360 42.61 -14.75 12.77
CA VAL A 360 43.95 -15.12 13.26
C VAL A 360 43.78 -15.39 14.74
N ILE A 361 43.81 -16.66 15.11
CA ILE A 361 43.99 -17.08 16.51
C ILE A 361 45.49 -16.91 16.83
N VAL A 362 45.81 -15.97 17.69
CA VAL A 362 47.15 -15.84 18.30
C VAL A 362 47.13 -16.55 19.63
#